data_3a75f09ea4c4a1c26cd1d389729981a6
#
_entry.id   3a75f09ea4c4a1c26cd1d389729981a6
#
_cell.length_a   1.000
_cell.length_b   1.000
_cell.length_c   1.000
_cell.angle_alpha   90.00
_cell.angle_beta   90.00
_cell.angle_gamma   90.00
#
_symmetry.space_group_name_H-M   'P 1'
#
loop_
_entity.id
_entity.type
_entity.pdbx_description
1 polymer ?
#
loop_
_entity_poly.entity_id
_entity_poly.type
_entity_poly.pdbx_seq_one_letter_code
_entity_poly.pdbx_strand_id
1 'polypeptide(L)'
;MVFSMPMFYDWIPRCIRPWLYIVLAFCFQFSNGMYLGAMNQVVGQWAVMREDVQMCLYATLTGMALYFVVLFRMKFRFTNQGLLMSSALIIFLCQWLATLRLPLPLLWGLCVVCGMAKIQGTFECMSNIQLWMTPKRDFGVFFPLLHIILLVSIEYSGFLAAWFAYEMHWEYMHYFVMLLMLLVLLVQAALTRPVHAMPKIVPLRGIDWLGGVLWMALFLQSAWLLCYGDWLDWWHSPQFRLVCGTSLVTLAVCLQRMFFHPHPFYEPAMWRYPNVVPIILLIGVVEALFSCEHVLEMVYYEEVMHYDDLTTETLAQWSLPGILGGSLVSLGWLKLMRWNVYKLIAFGLMFFSLYVGGYYVLLDSGLNIEMLRIPLMCRGFSYAILCIAFMWCLHEMMSFEHFFQALSIFNVLHMFVGGLVGAALHSYGMKYYMADGFARCSQYIDRVRMSASPADFSSVVSRLVEGVMAQSIKILFGWTLLAGLFFALLMLLWDIPMVRHQIKHIPSWPRVGMGVWRGYRRQQKLHRLRVMRREAAK
;
A
#
# COMPACT_ATOMS: atom_id res chain seq x y z
N MET A 1 -26.79 -23.06 1.07
CA MET A 1 -26.61 -23.18 -0.39
C MET A 1 -25.29 -22.54 -0.77
N VAL A 2 -24.48 -23.21 -1.58
CA VAL A 2 -23.24 -22.64 -2.12
C VAL A 2 -23.60 -21.62 -3.21
N PHE A 3 -22.99 -20.45 -3.21
CA PHE A 3 -23.22 -19.43 -4.23
C PHE A 3 -22.79 -19.96 -5.61
N SER A 4 -23.70 -20.05 -6.54
CA SER A 4 -23.52 -20.72 -7.83
C SER A 4 -22.87 -19.86 -8.92
N MET A 5 -22.49 -18.61 -8.59
CA MET A 5 -21.97 -17.62 -9.54
C MET A 5 -22.86 -17.49 -10.80
N PRO A 6 -24.04 -16.90 -10.68
CA PRO A 6 -25.06 -16.88 -11.76
C PRO A 6 -24.66 -16.02 -12.97
N MET A 7 -23.55 -15.26 -12.87
CA MET A 7 -23.01 -14.46 -13.96
C MET A 7 -22.36 -15.30 -15.08
N PHE A 8 -22.03 -16.56 -14.85
CA PHE A 8 -21.54 -17.47 -15.88
C PHE A 8 -22.68 -18.13 -16.65
N TYR A 9 -22.45 -18.45 -17.92
CA TYR A 9 -23.37 -19.26 -18.71
C TYR A 9 -23.52 -20.68 -18.11
N ASP A 10 -24.67 -21.29 -18.30
CA ASP A 10 -25.04 -22.55 -17.63
C ASP A 10 -24.22 -23.75 -18.12
N TRP A 11 -23.65 -23.69 -19.33
CA TRP A 11 -22.77 -24.73 -19.88
C TRP A 11 -21.42 -24.86 -19.16
N ILE A 12 -21.02 -23.83 -18.39
CA ILE A 12 -19.75 -23.87 -17.65
C ILE A 12 -19.95 -24.63 -16.33
N PRO A 13 -19.14 -25.68 -16.05
CA PRO A 13 -19.23 -26.46 -14.83
C PRO A 13 -19.05 -25.57 -13.59
N ARG A 14 -19.89 -25.82 -12.57
CA ARG A 14 -19.87 -25.02 -11.32
C ARG A 14 -18.55 -25.08 -10.56
N CYS A 15 -17.80 -26.17 -10.69
CA CYS A 15 -16.49 -26.34 -10.04
C CYS A 15 -15.40 -25.44 -10.68
N ILE A 16 -15.50 -25.08 -11.96
CA ILE A 16 -14.51 -24.27 -12.68
C ILE A 16 -14.71 -22.77 -12.44
N ARG A 17 -15.95 -22.34 -12.25
CA ARG A 17 -16.30 -20.90 -12.11
C ARG A 17 -15.47 -20.13 -11.08
N PRO A 18 -15.23 -20.65 -9.85
CA PRO A 18 -14.39 -19.95 -8.86
C PRO A 18 -12.93 -19.78 -9.29
N TRP A 19 -12.39 -20.82 -9.93
CA TRP A 19 -11.00 -20.81 -10.41
C TRP A 19 -10.79 -19.78 -11.52
N LEU A 20 -11.79 -19.61 -12.40
CA LEU A 20 -11.75 -18.53 -13.39
C LEU A 20 -11.67 -17.16 -12.72
N TYR A 21 -12.45 -16.90 -11.65
CA TYR A 21 -12.35 -15.62 -10.93
C TYR A 21 -11.03 -15.45 -10.20
N ILE A 22 -10.43 -16.52 -9.67
CA ILE A 22 -9.09 -16.47 -9.06
C ILE A 22 -8.05 -16.08 -10.12
N VAL A 23 -8.08 -16.71 -11.29
CA VAL A 23 -7.17 -16.36 -12.39
C VAL A 23 -7.37 -14.91 -12.85
N LEU A 24 -8.63 -14.47 -13.02
CA LEU A 24 -8.92 -13.08 -13.37
C LEU A 24 -8.41 -12.09 -12.32
N ALA A 25 -8.52 -12.43 -11.03
CA ALA A 25 -7.99 -11.60 -9.96
C ALA A 25 -6.47 -11.47 -10.04
N PHE A 26 -5.75 -12.55 -10.31
CA PHE A 26 -4.32 -12.52 -10.58
C PHE A 26 -3.99 -11.64 -11.79
N CYS A 27 -4.72 -11.76 -12.91
CA CYS A 27 -4.51 -10.92 -14.08
C CYS A 27 -4.61 -9.43 -13.76
N PHE A 28 -5.60 -9.01 -12.96
CA PHE A 28 -5.71 -7.61 -12.52
C PHE A 28 -4.57 -7.19 -11.60
N GLN A 29 -4.06 -8.09 -10.77
CA GLN A 29 -2.98 -7.76 -9.84
C GLN A 29 -1.64 -7.56 -10.54
N PHE A 30 -1.34 -8.27 -11.62
CA PHE A 30 -0.12 -8.09 -12.41
C PHE A 30 0.02 -6.72 -13.09
N SER A 31 -0.98 -5.87 -13.08
CA SER A 31 -0.87 -4.49 -13.54
C SER A 31 -0.17 -3.54 -12.54
N ASN A 32 0.37 -4.06 -11.43
CA ASN A 32 1.07 -3.32 -10.38
C ASN A 32 2.58 -3.62 -10.41
N GLY A 33 3.38 -2.68 -9.92
CA GLY A 33 4.82 -2.91 -9.69
C GLY A 33 5.72 -2.87 -10.92
N MET A 34 5.16 -2.65 -12.13
CA MET A 34 5.94 -2.66 -13.37
C MET A 34 7.12 -1.70 -13.38
N TYR A 35 6.94 -0.53 -12.80
CA TYR A 35 8.00 0.49 -12.77
C TYR A 35 9.04 0.25 -11.68
N LEU A 36 8.70 -0.47 -10.60
CA LEU A 36 9.66 -0.74 -9.52
C LEU A 36 10.69 -1.79 -9.93
N GLY A 37 10.26 -2.93 -10.46
CA GLY A 37 11.15 -4.02 -10.85
C GLY A 37 12.04 -3.71 -12.06
N ALA A 38 11.80 -2.61 -12.78
CA ALA A 38 12.58 -2.16 -13.94
C ALA A 38 13.04 -0.70 -13.79
N MET A 39 13.14 -0.19 -12.57
CA MET A 39 13.38 1.23 -12.30
C MET A 39 14.65 1.75 -12.97
N ASN A 40 15.77 1.04 -12.82
CA ASN A 40 17.07 1.46 -13.35
C ASN A 40 17.07 1.51 -14.89
N GLN A 41 16.39 0.56 -15.55
CA GLN A 41 16.26 0.53 -17.01
C GLN A 41 15.38 1.67 -17.54
N VAL A 42 14.26 1.96 -16.84
CA VAL A 42 13.37 3.07 -17.20
C VAL A 42 14.11 4.41 -17.09
N VAL A 43 14.79 4.65 -15.97
CA VAL A 43 15.61 5.84 -15.73
C VAL A 43 16.67 6.01 -16.82
N GLY A 44 17.41 4.93 -17.13
CA GLY A 44 18.46 4.97 -18.14
C GLY A 44 17.96 5.22 -19.56
N GLN A 45 16.81 4.66 -19.95
CA GLN A 45 16.27 4.79 -21.31
C GLN A 45 15.47 6.07 -21.56
N TRP A 46 14.69 6.49 -20.58
CA TRP A 46 13.87 7.70 -20.72
C TRP A 46 14.62 8.95 -20.32
N ALA A 47 15.82 8.83 -19.78
CA ALA A 47 16.61 9.94 -19.22
C ALA A 47 15.79 10.79 -18.24
N VAL A 48 14.99 10.11 -17.40
CA VAL A 48 14.17 10.70 -16.33
C VAL A 48 14.82 10.45 -14.98
N MET A 49 14.38 11.15 -13.95
CA MET A 49 14.87 10.93 -12.60
C MET A 49 14.22 9.68 -11.96
N ARG A 50 14.87 9.11 -10.96
CA ARG A 50 14.32 8.00 -10.16
C ARG A 50 13.00 8.42 -9.49
N GLU A 51 12.91 9.66 -9.03
CA GLU A 51 11.73 10.27 -8.43
C GLU A 51 10.53 10.33 -9.40
N ASP A 52 10.78 10.56 -10.68
CA ASP A 52 9.73 10.59 -11.72
C ASP A 52 9.06 9.21 -11.86
N VAL A 53 9.86 8.15 -11.80
CA VAL A 53 9.38 6.76 -11.88
C VAL A 53 8.65 6.37 -10.58
N GLN A 54 9.17 6.79 -9.43
CA GLN A 54 8.50 6.57 -8.14
C GLN A 54 7.13 7.27 -8.10
N MET A 55 7.00 8.47 -8.66
CA MET A 55 5.71 9.16 -8.77
C MET A 55 4.67 8.38 -9.58
N CYS A 56 5.06 7.58 -10.57
CA CYS A 56 4.12 6.68 -11.27
C CYS A 56 3.51 5.64 -10.33
N LEU A 57 4.32 5.08 -9.42
CA LEU A 57 3.83 4.16 -8.39
C LEU A 57 2.86 4.87 -7.43
N TYR A 58 3.26 6.01 -6.86
CA TYR A 58 2.42 6.74 -5.91
C TYR A 58 1.14 7.28 -6.55
N ALA A 59 1.16 7.62 -7.82
CA ALA A 59 -0.04 7.97 -8.59
C ALA A 59 -0.99 6.77 -8.71
N THR A 60 -0.46 5.57 -8.99
CA THR A 60 -1.26 4.34 -9.03
C THR A 60 -1.89 4.03 -7.68
N LEU A 61 -1.11 4.09 -6.59
CA LEU A 61 -1.59 3.88 -5.22
C LEU A 61 -2.64 4.91 -4.80
N THR A 62 -2.47 6.19 -5.20
CA THR A 62 -3.47 7.24 -5.01
C THR A 62 -4.79 6.89 -5.68
N GLY A 63 -4.75 6.43 -6.93
CA GLY A 63 -5.94 5.97 -7.64
C GLY A 63 -6.64 4.81 -6.94
N MET A 64 -5.86 3.83 -6.48
CA MET A 64 -6.37 2.68 -5.72
C MET A 64 -7.04 3.13 -4.41
N ALA A 65 -6.38 3.96 -3.62
CA ALA A 65 -6.88 4.44 -2.33
C ALA A 65 -8.22 5.18 -2.47
N LEU A 66 -8.31 6.12 -3.40
CA LEU A 66 -9.53 6.91 -3.61
C LEU A 66 -10.69 6.07 -4.13
N TYR A 67 -10.40 5.09 -4.98
CA TYR A 67 -11.45 4.27 -5.55
C TYR A 67 -12.17 3.39 -4.52
N PHE A 68 -11.52 2.99 -3.43
CA PHE A 68 -12.17 2.24 -2.35
C PHE A 68 -13.41 2.96 -1.79
N VAL A 69 -13.40 4.29 -1.70
CA VAL A 69 -14.52 5.07 -1.16
C VAL A 69 -15.77 4.98 -2.05
N VAL A 70 -15.60 4.93 -3.36
CA VAL A 70 -16.72 4.88 -4.34
C VAL A 70 -17.07 3.47 -4.78
N LEU A 71 -16.22 2.51 -4.53
CA LEU A 71 -16.25 1.14 -5.02
C LEU A 71 -17.57 0.43 -4.74
N PHE A 72 -18.11 0.57 -3.52
CA PHE A 72 -19.40 0.00 -3.13
C PHE A 72 -20.55 0.47 -4.01
N ARG A 73 -20.62 1.78 -4.28
CA ARG A 73 -21.70 2.36 -5.10
C ARG A 73 -21.57 1.95 -6.57
N MET A 74 -20.34 1.87 -7.08
CA MET A 74 -20.05 1.39 -8.44
C MET A 74 -20.51 -0.05 -8.62
N LYS A 75 -20.18 -0.95 -7.68
CA LYS A 75 -20.57 -2.36 -7.71
C LYS A 75 -22.10 -2.56 -7.79
N PHE A 76 -22.87 -1.77 -7.06
CA PHE A 76 -24.33 -1.92 -7.04
C PHE A 76 -25.05 -1.09 -8.11
N ARG A 77 -24.32 -0.29 -8.87
CA ARG A 77 -24.87 0.46 -10.00
C ARG A 77 -24.76 -0.29 -11.31
N PHE A 78 -23.62 -0.90 -11.57
CA PHE A 78 -23.30 -1.52 -12.85
C PHE A 78 -23.35 -3.05 -12.76
N THR A 79 -23.38 -3.69 -13.93
CA THR A 79 -23.33 -5.15 -14.00
C THR A 79 -21.92 -5.67 -13.74
N ASN A 80 -21.82 -6.88 -13.19
CA ASN A 80 -20.55 -7.55 -12.94
C ASN A 80 -19.67 -7.62 -14.21
N GLN A 81 -20.22 -8.09 -15.32
CA GLN A 81 -19.52 -8.16 -16.61
C GLN A 81 -19.07 -6.77 -17.07
N GLY A 82 -19.93 -5.77 -17.00
CA GLY A 82 -19.62 -4.40 -17.42
C GLY A 82 -18.46 -3.80 -16.62
N LEU A 83 -18.42 -4.02 -15.30
CA LEU A 83 -17.34 -3.55 -14.44
C LEU A 83 -16.01 -4.23 -14.75
N LEU A 84 -15.99 -5.56 -14.96
CA LEU A 84 -14.77 -6.29 -15.30
C LEU A 84 -14.25 -5.91 -16.69
N MET A 85 -15.14 -5.81 -17.70
CA MET A 85 -14.76 -5.42 -19.05
C MET A 85 -14.26 -3.97 -19.12
N SER A 86 -14.95 -3.03 -18.45
CA SER A 86 -14.49 -1.64 -18.42
C SER A 86 -13.15 -1.50 -17.70
N SER A 87 -12.93 -2.20 -16.58
CA SER A 87 -11.65 -2.20 -15.87
C SER A 87 -10.52 -2.74 -16.75
N ALA A 88 -10.73 -3.88 -17.41
CA ALA A 88 -9.74 -4.48 -18.30
C ALA A 88 -9.43 -3.58 -19.52
N LEU A 89 -10.46 -2.97 -20.12
CA LEU A 89 -10.29 -2.04 -21.24
C LEU A 89 -9.53 -0.79 -20.83
N ILE A 90 -9.85 -0.20 -19.69
CA ILE A 90 -9.15 0.99 -19.18
C ILE A 90 -7.68 0.67 -18.91
N ILE A 91 -7.37 -0.45 -18.24
CA ILE A 91 -5.98 -0.86 -18.00
C ILE A 91 -5.26 -1.09 -19.33
N PHE A 92 -5.88 -1.80 -20.27
CA PHE A 92 -5.31 -2.02 -21.61
C PHE A 92 -4.95 -0.71 -22.30
N LEU A 93 -5.88 0.25 -22.32
CA LEU A 93 -5.64 1.57 -22.94
C LEU A 93 -4.56 2.37 -22.19
N CYS A 94 -4.54 2.34 -20.87
CA CYS A 94 -3.49 3.00 -20.08
C CYS A 94 -2.11 2.42 -20.39
N GLN A 95 -1.99 1.09 -20.48
CA GLN A 95 -0.73 0.45 -20.84
C GLN A 95 -0.29 0.78 -22.27
N TRP A 96 -1.22 0.75 -23.22
CA TRP A 96 -0.92 1.15 -24.60
C TRP A 96 -0.47 2.61 -24.69
N LEU A 97 -1.16 3.54 -24.02
CA LEU A 97 -0.77 4.94 -23.99
C LEU A 97 0.60 5.16 -23.31
N ALA A 98 0.91 4.40 -22.27
CA ALA A 98 2.21 4.48 -21.58
C ALA A 98 3.40 4.14 -22.50
N THR A 99 3.21 3.27 -23.50
CA THR A 99 4.27 2.98 -24.50
C THR A 99 4.56 4.14 -25.45
N LEU A 100 3.70 5.16 -25.50
CA LEU A 100 3.87 6.32 -26.39
C LEU A 100 4.80 7.43 -25.83
N ARG A 101 5.52 7.17 -24.73
CA ARG A 101 6.45 8.14 -24.10
C ARG A 101 5.81 9.51 -23.86
N LEU A 102 4.71 9.50 -23.12
CA LEU A 102 3.95 10.70 -22.78
C LEU A 102 4.72 11.62 -21.80
N PRO A 103 4.41 12.92 -21.77
CA PRO A 103 4.95 13.81 -20.76
C PRO A 103 4.56 13.34 -19.34
N LEU A 104 5.48 13.46 -18.37
CA LEU A 104 5.35 12.92 -17.02
C LEU A 104 4.02 13.22 -16.32
N PRO A 105 3.49 14.46 -16.33
CA PRO A 105 2.21 14.74 -15.66
C PRO A 105 1.04 13.96 -16.25
N LEU A 106 1.06 13.72 -17.56
CA LEU A 106 0.02 12.91 -18.21
C LEU A 106 0.18 11.43 -17.88
N LEU A 107 1.43 10.94 -17.79
CA LEU A 107 1.73 9.58 -17.36
C LEU A 107 1.26 9.33 -15.92
N TRP A 108 1.49 10.28 -15.01
CA TRP A 108 0.96 10.18 -13.63
C TRP A 108 -0.57 10.13 -13.60
N GLY A 109 -1.24 10.94 -14.43
CA GLY A 109 -2.69 10.88 -14.59
C GLY A 109 -3.19 9.52 -15.09
N LEU A 110 -2.50 8.90 -16.05
CA LEU A 110 -2.78 7.54 -16.52
C LEU A 110 -2.58 6.50 -15.40
N CYS A 111 -1.54 6.64 -14.60
CA CYS A 111 -1.27 5.76 -13.47
C CYS A 111 -2.39 5.82 -12.42
N VAL A 112 -2.93 7.00 -12.11
CA VAL A 112 -4.11 7.15 -11.23
C VAL A 112 -5.32 6.38 -11.79
N VAL A 113 -5.63 6.57 -13.07
CA VAL A 113 -6.76 5.89 -13.72
C VAL A 113 -6.55 4.39 -13.77
N CYS A 114 -5.33 3.93 -14.05
CA CYS A 114 -4.96 2.52 -14.03
C CYS A 114 -5.17 1.91 -12.63
N GLY A 115 -4.75 2.61 -11.57
CA GLY A 115 -4.95 2.19 -10.17
C GLY A 115 -6.43 2.06 -9.81
N MET A 116 -7.27 3.01 -10.23
CA MET A 116 -8.72 2.93 -10.03
C MET A 116 -9.32 1.70 -10.72
N ALA A 117 -8.97 1.45 -11.97
CA ALA A 117 -9.46 0.33 -12.75
C ALA A 117 -8.99 -1.02 -12.17
N LYS A 118 -7.73 -1.09 -11.69
CA LYS A 118 -7.18 -2.27 -11.04
C LYS A 118 -7.99 -2.67 -9.80
N ILE A 119 -8.25 -1.74 -8.89
CA ILE A 119 -9.03 -2.01 -7.68
C ILE A 119 -10.46 -2.43 -8.03
N GLN A 120 -11.08 -1.80 -9.02
CA GLN A 120 -12.42 -2.18 -9.47
C GLN A 120 -12.46 -3.64 -9.96
N GLY A 121 -11.55 -4.02 -10.84
CA GLY A 121 -11.49 -5.37 -11.40
C GLY A 121 -11.17 -6.44 -10.33
N THR A 122 -10.16 -6.18 -9.51
CA THR A 122 -9.79 -7.07 -8.41
C THR A 122 -10.93 -7.27 -7.41
N PHE A 123 -11.55 -6.18 -6.97
CA PHE A 123 -12.64 -6.25 -6.00
C PHE A 123 -13.85 -7.00 -6.56
N GLU A 124 -14.17 -6.80 -7.83
CA GLU A 124 -15.29 -7.51 -8.44
C GLU A 124 -15.04 -9.03 -8.49
N CYS A 125 -13.83 -9.46 -8.78
CA CYS A 125 -13.44 -10.86 -8.69
C CYS A 125 -13.50 -11.38 -7.25
N MET A 126 -12.85 -10.67 -6.30
CA MET A 126 -12.73 -11.11 -4.91
C MET A 126 -14.06 -11.16 -4.17
N SER A 127 -14.98 -10.24 -4.45
CA SER A 127 -16.31 -10.25 -3.84
C SER A 127 -17.16 -11.46 -4.26
N ASN A 128 -16.98 -11.97 -5.48
CA ASN A 128 -17.66 -13.16 -5.97
C ASN A 128 -17.01 -14.43 -5.40
N ILE A 129 -15.69 -14.47 -5.29
CA ILE A 129 -14.94 -15.52 -4.60
C ILE A 129 -15.38 -15.59 -3.13
N GLN A 130 -15.51 -14.45 -2.44
CA GLN A 130 -15.99 -14.39 -1.07
C GLN A 130 -17.36 -15.05 -0.88
N LEU A 131 -18.33 -14.70 -1.74
CA LEU A 131 -19.68 -15.27 -1.67
C LEU A 131 -19.69 -16.77 -1.95
N TRP A 132 -18.77 -17.26 -2.77
CA TRP A 132 -18.62 -18.69 -3.02
C TRP A 132 -17.98 -19.42 -1.85
N MET A 133 -16.86 -18.91 -1.31
CA MET A 133 -16.11 -19.55 -0.22
C MET A 133 -16.84 -19.45 1.11
N THR A 134 -17.38 -18.28 1.42
CA THR A 134 -18.04 -17.98 2.69
C THR A 134 -19.43 -17.38 2.46
N PRO A 135 -20.45 -18.21 2.14
CA PRO A 135 -21.81 -17.72 1.92
C PRO A 135 -22.40 -16.98 3.13
N LYS A 136 -21.90 -17.27 4.33
CA LYS A 136 -22.26 -16.60 5.59
C LYS A 136 -21.42 -15.32 5.84
N ARG A 137 -20.57 -14.92 4.90
CA ARG A 137 -19.66 -13.76 5.00
C ARG A 137 -18.71 -13.86 6.20
N ASP A 138 -18.06 -15.01 6.37
CA ASP A 138 -17.03 -15.22 7.39
C ASP A 138 -15.70 -14.63 6.92
N PHE A 139 -15.38 -13.44 7.37
CA PHE A 139 -14.17 -12.72 6.98
C PHE A 139 -12.90 -13.29 7.63
N GLY A 140 -13.04 -14.02 8.74
CA GLY A 140 -11.91 -14.74 9.35
C GLY A 140 -11.34 -15.86 8.47
N VAL A 141 -12.12 -16.36 7.51
CA VAL A 141 -11.66 -17.30 6.47
C VAL A 141 -11.25 -16.55 5.20
N PHE A 142 -12.01 -15.52 4.84
CA PHE A 142 -11.82 -14.82 3.57
C PHE A 142 -10.53 -13.98 3.54
N PHE A 143 -10.23 -13.20 4.58
CA PHE A 143 -9.05 -12.34 4.57
C PHE A 143 -7.72 -13.10 4.45
N PRO A 144 -7.46 -14.20 5.16
CA PRO A 144 -6.24 -14.97 4.95
C PRO A 144 -6.04 -15.42 3.51
N LEU A 145 -7.10 -15.92 2.88
CA LEU A 145 -7.04 -16.40 1.50
C LEU A 145 -6.95 -15.26 0.47
N LEU A 146 -7.60 -14.13 0.75
CA LEU A 146 -7.46 -12.90 -0.04
C LEU A 146 -6.00 -12.42 -0.05
N HIS A 147 -5.36 -12.38 1.13
CA HIS A 147 -3.99 -11.88 1.24
C HIS A 147 -2.97 -12.80 0.57
N ILE A 148 -3.19 -14.11 0.52
CA ILE A 148 -2.36 -15.00 -0.29
C ILE A 148 -2.37 -14.52 -1.75
N ILE A 149 -3.54 -14.30 -2.33
CA ILE A 149 -3.65 -13.87 -3.73
C ILE A 149 -3.01 -12.49 -3.94
N LEU A 150 -3.29 -11.54 -3.05
CA LEU A 150 -2.79 -10.17 -3.17
C LEU A 150 -1.26 -10.10 -3.04
N LEU A 151 -0.71 -10.64 -1.94
CA LEU A 151 0.71 -10.50 -1.63
C LEU A 151 1.58 -11.32 -2.59
N VAL A 152 1.18 -12.57 -2.90
CA VAL A 152 1.89 -13.38 -3.90
C VAL A 152 1.92 -12.69 -5.26
N SER A 153 0.82 -12.04 -5.66
CA SER A 153 0.78 -11.33 -6.94
C SER A 153 1.68 -10.10 -6.95
N ILE A 154 1.79 -9.37 -5.83
CA ILE A 154 2.65 -8.19 -5.71
C ILE A 154 4.12 -8.60 -5.85
N GLU A 155 4.58 -9.55 -5.03
CA GLU A 155 5.96 -10.06 -5.07
C GLU A 155 6.33 -10.62 -6.45
N TYR A 156 5.43 -11.41 -7.03
CA TYR A 156 5.69 -12.02 -8.33
C TYR A 156 5.65 -11.02 -9.49
N SER A 157 4.90 -9.91 -9.36
CA SER A 157 4.87 -8.88 -10.39
C SER A 157 6.17 -8.08 -10.46
N GLY A 158 6.83 -7.80 -9.33
CA GLY A 158 8.15 -7.19 -9.26
C GLY A 158 9.20 -8.07 -9.96
N PHE A 159 9.25 -9.36 -9.59
CA PHE A 159 10.13 -10.35 -10.22
C PHE A 159 9.93 -10.43 -11.74
N LEU A 160 8.68 -10.49 -12.23
CA LEU A 160 8.41 -10.52 -13.67
C LEU A 160 8.90 -9.25 -14.38
N ALA A 161 8.73 -8.08 -13.76
CA ALA A 161 9.21 -6.83 -14.33
C ALA A 161 10.73 -6.81 -14.47
N ALA A 162 11.46 -7.23 -13.44
CA ALA A 162 12.91 -7.37 -13.47
C ALA A 162 13.37 -8.41 -14.48
N TRP A 163 12.67 -9.55 -14.56
CA TRP A 163 12.98 -10.60 -15.53
C TRP A 163 12.82 -10.13 -16.99
N PHE A 164 11.71 -9.44 -17.31
CA PHE A 164 11.52 -8.87 -18.64
C PHE A 164 12.58 -7.81 -18.95
N ALA A 165 12.95 -6.98 -17.97
CA ALA A 165 13.96 -5.93 -18.13
C ALA A 165 15.35 -6.52 -18.40
N TYR A 166 15.68 -7.65 -17.79
CA TYR A 166 16.97 -8.33 -17.90
C TYR A 166 17.06 -9.15 -19.19
N GLU A 167 16.09 -10.05 -19.46
CA GLU A 167 16.15 -11.00 -20.58
C GLU A 167 15.74 -10.41 -21.94
N MET A 168 14.91 -9.35 -21.92
CA MET A 168 14.35 -8.77 -23.14
C MET A 168 14.50 -7.25 -23.12
N HIS A 169 13.41 -6.57 -22.80
CA HIS A 169 13.30 -5.12 -22.70
C HIS A 169 12.14 -4.80 -21.76
N TRP A 170 12.32 -3.86 -20.85
CA TRP A 170 11.32 -3.57 -19.83
C TRP A 170 9.93 -3.19 -20.41
N GLU A 171 9.87 -2.60 -21.63
CA GLU A 171 8.59 -2.27 -22.30
C GLU A 171 7.73 -3.51 -22.60
N TYR A 172 8.33 -4.71 -22.71
CA TYR A 172 7.56 -5.95 -22.90
C TYR A 172 6.62 -6.24 -21.75
N MET A 173 6.88 -5.70 -20.56
CA MET A 173 5.96 -5.79 -19.45
C MET A 173 4.62 -5.11 -19.74
N HIS A 174 4.62 -3.96 -20.44
CA HIS A 174 3.39 -3.31 -20.90
C HIS A 174 2.61 -4.23 -21.85
N TYR A 175 3.29 -4.82 -22.84
CA TYR A 175 2.65 -5.76 -23.79
C TYR A 175 2.13 -7.00 -23.09
N PHE A 176 2.84 -7.51 -22.09
CA PHE A 176 2.38 -8.64 -21.27
C PHE A 176 1.09 -8.32 -20.52
N VAL A 177 1.02 -7.18 -19.86
CA VAL A 177 -0.21 -6.74 -19.16
C VAL A 177 -1.35 -6.49 -20.15
N MET A 178 -1.06 -5.92 -21.32
CA MET A 178 -2.06 -5.74 -22.39
C MET A 178 -2.62 -7.11 -22.85
N LEU A 179 -1.76 -8.11 -23.03
CA LEU A 179 -2.16 -9.47 -23.37
C LEU A 179 -3.05 -10.10 -22.29
N LEU A 180 -2.70 -9.93 -21.00
CA LEU A 180 -3.53 -10.39 -19.89
C LEU A 180 -4.90 -9.68 -19.88
N MET A 181 -4.95 -8.37 -20.11
CA MET A 181 -6.22 -7.63 -20.16
C MET A 181 -7.08 -8.05 -21.36
N LEU A 182 -6.46 -8.31 -22.50
CA LEU A 182 -7.16 -8.87 -23.66
C LEU A 182 -7.74 -10.25 -23.35
N LEU A 183 -6.99 -11.13 -22.67
CA LEU A 183 -7.49 -12.41 -22.21
C LEU A 183 -8.69 -12.25 -21.27
N VAL A 184 -8.61 -11.31 -20.32
CA VAL A 184 -9.74 -10.99 -19.43
C VAL A 184 -10.96 -10.56 -20.24
N LEU A 185 -10.81 -9.67 -21.23
CA LEU A 185 -11.91 -9.22 -22.10
C LEU A 185 -12.54 -10.37 -22.87
N LEU A 186 -11.72 -11.26 -23.46
CA LEU A 186 -12.20 -12.42 -24.21
C LEU A 186 -12.95 -13.41 -23.29
N VAL A 187 -12.39 -13.70 -22.11
CA VAL A 187 -13.04 -14.58 -21.12
C VAL A 187 -14.38 -13.99 -20.66
N GLN A 188 -14.43 -12.68 -20.38
CA GLN A 188 -15.68 -12.03 -19.97
C GLN A 188 -16.71 -12.00 -21.09
N ALA A 189 -16.33 -11.72 -22.32
CA ALA A 189 -17.23 -11.71 -23.47
C ALA A 189 -17.80 -13.10 -23.80
N ALA A 190 -16.96 -14.15 -23.72
CA ALA A 190 -17.33 -15.51 -24.08
C ALA A 190 -18.08 -16.27 -22.97
N LEU A 191 -17.70 -16.07 -21.70
CA LEU A 191 -18.11 -16.95 -20.60
C LEU A 191 -19.11 -16.31 -19.64
N THR A 192 -19.32 -14.99 -19.69
CA THR A 192 -20.17 -14.30 -18.72
C THR A 192 -21.34 -13.58 -19.35
N ARG A 193 -22.39 -13.35 -18.54
CA ARG A 193 -23.57 -12.58 -18.88
C ARG A 193 -23.73 -11.40 -17.93
N PRO A 194 -24.34 -10.28 -18.35
CA PRO A 194 -24.51 -9.11 -17.50
C PRO A 194 -25.53 -9.40 -16.38
N VAL A 195 -25.05 -9.41 -15.14
CA VAL A 195 -25.87 -9.61 -13.94
C VAL A 195 -25.60 -8.47 -12.96
N HIS A 196 -26.67 -7.88 -12.41
CA HIS A 196 -26.57 -6.89 -11.34
C HIS A 196 -26.42 -7.59 -9.98
N ALA A 197 -25.60 -7.01 -9.12
CA ALA A 197 -25.39 -7.54 -7.76
C ALA A 197 -26.64 -7.40 -6.87
N MET A 198 -27.48 -6.40 -7.13
CA MET A 198 -28.75 -6.14 -6.43
C MET A 198 -29.89 -5.82 -7.40
N PRO A 199 -31.17 -6.17 -7.04
CA PRO A 199 -32.34 -5.79 -7.85
C PRO A 199 -32.57 -4.28 -7.91
N LYS A 200 -32.25 -3.54 -6.82
CA LYS A 200 -32.33 -2.08 -6.76
C LYS A 200 -30.99 -1.44 -7.13
N ILE A 201 -31.01 -0.62 -8.16
CA ILE A 201 -29.85 0.12 -8.64
C ILE A 201 -29.57 1.29 -7.68
N VAL A 202 -28.36 1.36 -7.14
CA VAL A 202 -27.93 2.45 -6.24
C VAL A 202 -27.59 3.69 -7.06
N PRO A 203 -28.16 4.88 -6.75
CA PRO A 203 -27.83 6.10 -7.49
C PRO A 203 -26.41 6.59 -7.18
N LEU A 204 -25.72 7.08 -8.21
CA LEU A 204 -24.41 7.74 -8.05
C LEU A 204 -24.54 9.19 -7.53
N ARG A 205 -25.75 9.74 -7.49
CA ARG A 205 -26.04 11.04 -6.88
C ARG A 205 -25.75 10.95 -5.38
N GLY A 206 -24.88 11.81 -4.87
CA GLY A 206 -24.46 11.80 -3.46
C GLY A 206 -23.03 11.29 -3.26
N ILE A 207 -22.31 10.95 -4.34
CA ILE A 207 -20.86 10.87 -4.31
C ILE A 207 -20.32 12.29 -4.44
N ASP A 208 -19.42 12.66 -3.53
CA ASP A 208 -18.73 13.94 -3.59
C ASP A 208 -17.53 13.87 -4.55
N TRP A 209 -17.84 13.97 -5.87
CA TRP A 209 -16.80 13.89 -6.92
C TRP A 209 -15.76 15.01 -6.78
N LEU A 210 -16.20 16.24 -6.43
CA LEU A 210 -15.27 17.35 -6.22
C LEU A 210 -14.38 17.09 -5.00
N GLY A 211 -14.94 16.55 -3.91
CA GLY A 211 -14.14 16.12 -2.77
C GLY A 211 -13.13 15.04 -3.15
N GLY A 212 -13.53 14.06 -3.97
CA GLY A 212 -12.62 13.03 -4.49
C GLY A 212 -11.45 13.61 -5.29
N VAL A 213 -11.71 14.59 -6.19
CA VAL A 213 -10.66 15.27 -6.96
C VAL A 213 -9.73 16.09 -6.06
N LEU A 214 -10.27 16.77 -5.04
CA LEU A 214 -9.47 17.54 -4.09
C LEU A 214 -8.56 16.63 -3.25
N TRP A 215 -9.07 15.50 -2.76
CA TRP A 215 -8.25 14.51 -2.06
C TRP A 215 -7.19 13.89 -2.97
N MET A 216 -7.52 13.64 -4.25
CA MET A 216 -6.54 13.17 -5.24
C MET A 216 -5.42 14.19 -5.44
N ALA A 217 -5.76 15.47 -5.62
CA ALA A 217 -4.77 16.53 -5.76
C ALA A 217 -3.89 16.65 -4.51
N LEU A 218 -4.48 16.56 -3.31
CA LEU A 218 -3.73 16.57 -2.06
C LEU A 218 -2.74 15.41 -1.95
N PHE A 219 -3.17 14.19 -2.27
CA PHE A 219 -2.30 13.02 -2.20
C PHE A 219 -1.16 13.10 -3.22
N LEU A 220 -1.43 13.51 -4.45
CA LEU A 220 -0.39 13.68 -5.46
C LEU A 220 0.60 14.81 -5.10
N GLN A 221 0.12 15.94 -4.59
CA GLN A 221 0.98 17.03 -4.11
C GLN A 221 1.86 16.57 -2.93
N SER A 222 1.29 15.83 -1.98
CA SER A 222 2.04 15.30 -0.85
C SER A 222 3.07 14.25 -1.27
N ALA A 223 2.74 13.38 -2.22
CA ALA A 223 3.68 12.44 -2.80
C ALA A 223 4.83 13.15 -3.52
N TRP A 224 4.51 14.17 -4.31
CA TRP A 224 5.51 15.00 -5.00
C TRP A 224 6.46 15.68 -4.02
N LEU A 225 5.93 16.31 -2.95
CA LEU A 225 6.75 16.97 -1.92
C LEU A 225 7.75 16.01 -1.28
N LEU A 226 7.32 14.78 -0.99
CA LEU A 226 8.16 13.80 -0.32
C LEU A 226 9.15 13.11 -1.28
N CYS A 227 8.77 12.89 -2.55
CA CYS A 227 9.67 12.33 -3.56
C CYS A 227 10.77 13.32 -3.95
N TYR A 228 10.41 14.56 -4.25
CA TYR A 228 11.37 15.56 -4.78
C TYR A 228 12.00 16.43 -3.69
N GLY A 229 11.59 16.28 -2.43
CA GLY A 229 12.06 17.13 -1.33
C GLY A 229 13.58 17.15 -1.20
N ASP A 230 14.21 15.98 -1.24
CA ASP A 230 15.67 15.83 -1.09
C ASP A 230 16.42 16.43 -2.30
N TRP A 231 15.93 16.19 -3.51
CA TRP A 231 16.52 16.73 -4.74
C TRP A 231 16.39 18.27 -4.84
N LEU A 232 15.29 18.83 -4.34
CA LEU A 232 15.02 20.28 -4.33
C LEU A 232 15.64 21.02 -3.14
N ASP A 233 16.36 20.33 -2.27
CA ASP A 233 16.89 20.89 -1.01
C ASP A 233 15.79 21.51 -0.13
N TRP A 234 14.65 20.82 -0.09
CA TRP A 234 13.50 21.12 0.79
C TRP A 234 13.12 22.61 0.73
N TRP A 235 13.17 23.32 1.88
CA TRP A 235 12.70 24.71 2.02
C TRP A 235 13.50 25.74 1.23
N HIS A 236 14.68 25.42 0.71
CA HIS A 236 15.49 26.35 -0.08
C HIS A 236 14.91 26.58 -1.47
N SER A 237 14.25 25.59 -2.06
CA SER A 237 13.62 25.71 -3.37
C SER A 237 12.31 26.52 -3.33
N PRO A 238 12.12 27.48 -4.25
CA PRO A 238 10.87 28.21 -4.40
C PRO A 238 9.73 27.30 -4.88
N GLN A 239 10.03 26.29 -5.69
CA GLN A 239 9.05 25.32 -6.18
C GLN A 239 8.50 24.48 -5.05
N PHE A 240 9.37 23.97 -4.18
CA PHE A 240 8.94 23.20 -2.99
C PHE A 240 8.03 24.03 -2.09
N ARG A 241 8.38 25.29 -1.79
CA ARG A 241 7.56 26.21 -0.98
C ARG A 241 6.19 26.46 -1.59
N LEU A 242 6.14 26.66 -2.93
CA LEU A 242 4.87 26.87 -3.65
C LEU A 242 3.96 25.64 -3.52
N VAL A 243 4.49 24.43 -3.81
CA VAL A 243 3.69 23.19 -3.74
C VAL A 243 3.27 22.90 -2.29
N CYS A 244 4.12 23.16 -1.32
CA CYS A 244 3.77 23.05 0.09
C CYS A 244 2.61 24.00 0.47
N GLY A 245 2.68 25.26 0.04
CA GLY A 245 1.62 26.24 0.25
C GLY A 245 0.30 25.83 -0.40
N THR A 246 0.33 25.37 -1.66
CA THR A 246 -0.87 24.88 -2.36
C THR A 246 -1.42 23.60 -1.72
N SER A 247 -0.56 22.72 -1.24
CA SER A 247 -0.96 21.50 -0.51
C SER A 247 -1.67 21.83 0.80
N LEU A 248 -1.19 22.81 1.58
CA LEU A 248 -1.84 23.26 2.79
C LEU A 248 -3.21 23.89 2.53
N VAL A 249 -3.34 24.68 1.46
CA VAL A 249 -4.63 25.26 1.04
C VAL A 249 -5.59 24.13 0.61
N THR A 250 -5.13 23.17 -0.20
CA THR A 250 -5.93 22.01 -0.62
C THR A 250 -6.39 21.21 0.59
N LEU A 251 -5.50 20.96 1.56
CA LEU A 251 -5.83 20.28 2.82
C LEU A 251 -6.93 21.05 3.60
N ALA A 252 -6.80 22.37 3.74
CA ALA A 252 -7.79 23.19 4.42
C ALA A 252 -9.16 23.09 3.75
N VAL A 253 -9.22 23.12 2.41
CA VAL A 253 -10.45 22.96 1.64
C VAL A 253 -11.02 21.53 1.78
N CYS A 254 -10.19 20.50 1.75
CA CYS A 254 -10.59 19.11 1.98
C CYS A 254 -11.22 18.95 3.37
N LEU A 255 -10.57 19.48 4.43
CA LEU A 255 -11.06 19.41 5.79
C LEU A 255 -12.36 20.22 5.95
N GLN A 256 -12.42 21.45 5.42
CA GLN A 256 -13.66 22.23 5.41
C GLN A 256 -14.81 21.43 4.76
N ARG A 257 -14.55 20.85 3.58
CA ARG A 257 -15.56 20.07 2.87
C ARG A 257 -15.95 18.81 3.64
N MET A 258 -15.00 18.11 4.26
CA MET A 258 -15.24 16.92 5.08
C MET A 258 -16.21 17.21 6.25
N PHE A 259 -16.11 18.39 6.87
CA PHE A 259 -16.96 18.75 8.02
C PHE A 259 -18.29 19.41 7.64
N PHE A 260 -18.34 20.16 6.54
CA PHE A 260 -19.50 21.00 6.20
C PHE A 260 -20.35 20.44 5.04
N HIS A 261 -19.82 19.55 4.19
CA HIS A 261 -20.60 18.98 3.10
C HIS A 261 -21.58 17.93 3.62
N PRO A 262 -22.83 17.84 3.07
CA PRO A 262 -23.83 16.87 3.54
C PRO A 262 -23.44 15.41 3.31
N HIS A 263 -22.71 15.12 2.25
CA HIS A 263 -22.17 13.81 1.89
C HIS A 263 -20.70 13.95 1.51
N PRO A 264 -19.79 14.11 2.49
CA PRO A 264 -18.38 14.30 2.19
C PRO A 264 -17.78 13.02 1.65
N PHE A 265 -16.68 13.14 0.88
CA PHE A 265 -15.96 11.99 0.33
C PHE A 265 -15.50 11.04 1.44
N TYR A 266 -14.81 11.53 2.47
CA TYR A 266 -14.54 10.80 3.71
C TYR A 266 -15.50 11.25 4.80
N GLU A 267 -16.22 10.31 5.40
CA GLU A 267 -17.20 10.62 6.43
C GLU A 267 -16.54 10.74 7.82
N PRO A 268 -16.70 11.88 8.52
CA PRO A 268 -16.16 12.04 9.89
C PRO A 268 -16.72 11.02 10.88
N ALA A 269 -17.86 10.40 10.56
CA ALA A 269 -18.49 9.37 11.38
C ALA A 269 -17.62 8.13 11.57
N MET A 270 -16.73 7.83 10.63
CA MET A 270 -15.79 6.72 10.71
C MET A 270 -14.88 6.82 11.94
N TRP A 271 -14.43 8.02 12.30
CA TRP A 271 -13.55 8.24 13.46
C TRP A 271 -14.23 8.09 14.82
N ARG A 272 -15.54 7.85 14.86
CA ARG A 272 -16.30 7.69 16.10
C ARG A 272 -16.33 6.27 16.64
N TYR A 273 -15.97 5.30 15.81
CA TYR A 273 -15.94 3.92 16.27
C TYR A 273 -14.88 3.74 17.35
N PRO A 274 -15.18 2.97 18.41
CA PRO A 274 -14.22 2.73 19.47
C PRO A 274 -12.98 1.98 18.92
N ASN A 275 -11.81 2.35 19.40
CA ASN A 275 -10.52 1.74 19.04
C ASN A 275 -10.05 1.90 17.57
N VAL A 276 -10.78 2.61 16.72
CA VAL A 276 -10.36 2.84 15.34
C VAL A 276 -9.11 3.71 15.26
N VAL A 277 -9.08 4.83 15.98
CA VAL A 277 -7.92 5.73 15.97
C VAL A 277 -6.64 5.04 16.45
N PRO A 278 -6.62 4.31 17.60
CA PRO A 278 -5.43 3.56 18.01
C PRO A 278 -4.96 2.52 16.98
N ILE A 279 -5.89 1.83 16.31
CA ILE A 279 -5.52 0.84 15.30
C ILE A 279 -4.96 1.50 14.04
N ILE A 280 -5.55 2.60 13.59
CA ILE A 280 -5.02 3.36 12.44
C ILE A 280 -3.62 3.92 12.76
N LEU A 281 -3.40 4.42 13.97
CA LEU A 281 -2.06 4.85 14.40
C LEU A 281 -1.07 3.68 14.44
N LEU A 282 -1.49 2.53 14.93
CA LEU A 282 -0.67 1.32 14.96
C LEU A 282 -0.33 0.83 13.54
N ILE A 283 -1.29 0.87 12.61
CA ILE A 283 -1.04 0.60 11.20
C ILE A 283 0.05 1.54 10.68
N GLY A 284 -0.07 2.85 10.93
CA GLY A 284 0.95 3.82 10.52
C GLY A 284 2.33 3.51 11.08
N VAL A 285 2.43 3.12 12.35
CA VAL A 285 3.70 2.70 12.96
C VAL A 285 4.26 1.45 12.28
N VAL A 286 3.44 0.44 12.05
CA VAL A 286 3.86 -0.80 11.39
C VAL A 286 4.33 -0.53 9.97
N GLU A 287 3.62 0.28 9.21
CA GLU A 287 4.05 0.68 7.86
C GLU A 287 5.38 1.45 7.89
N ALA A 288 5.58 2.34 8.87
CA ALA A 288 6.86 3.02 9.06
C ALA A 288 8.01 2.05 9.41
N LEU A 289 7.74 1.01 10.18
CA LEU A 289 8.74 -0.02 10.49
C LEU A 289 9.10 -0.84 9.25
N PHE A 290 8.11 -1.24 8.43
CA PHE A 290 8.33 -2.00 7.20
C PHE A 290 9.03 -1.20 6.10
N SER A 291 9.08 0.13 6.18
CA SER A 291 9.82 0.96 5.22
C SER A 291 11.33 0.64 5.15
N CYS A 292 11.88 -0.05 6.16
CA CYS A 292 13.26 -0.55 6.12
C CYS A 292 13.51 -1.50 4.94
N GLU A 293 12.49 -2.24 4.50
CA GLU A 293 12.52 -3.09 3.30
C GLU A 293 12.84 -2.28 2.03
N HIS A 294 12.15 -1.16 1.84
CA HIS A 294 12.27 -0.37 0.61
C HIS A 294 13.52 0.53 0.56
N VAL A 295 14.15 0.79 1.68
CA VAL A 295 15.33 1.67 1.73
C VAL A 295 16.58 0.91 2.16
N LEU A 296 16.56 0.31 3.36
CA LEU A 296 17.78 -0.27 3.92
C LEU A 296 18.19 -1.55 3.20
N GLU A 297 17.22 -2.43 2.87
CA GLU A 297 17.53 -3.65 2.09
C GLU A 297 17.97 -3.31 0.67
N MET A 298 17.27 -2.38 -0.01
CA MET A 298 17.61 -2.02 -1.39
C MET A 298 18.98 -1.39 -1.47
N VAL A 299 19.31 -0.43 -0.59
CA VAL A 299 20.64 0.17 -0.55
C VAL A 299 21.71 -0.87 -0.21
N TYR A 300 21.43 -1.81 0.68
CA TYR A 300 22.37 -2.88 0.99
C TYR A 300 22.64 -3.78 -0.21
N TYR A 301 21.63 -4.14 -0.98
CA TYR A 301 21.78 -4.98 -2.16
C TYR A 301 22.46 -4.25 -3.32
N GLU A 302 22.05 -3.03 -3.61
CA GLU A 302 22.55 -2.24 -4.75
C GLU A 302 23.97 -1.69 -4.50
N GLU A 303 24.20 -1.07 -3.32
CA GLU A 303 25.42 -0.26 -3.07
C GLU A 303 26.51 -1.02 -2.27
N VAL A 304 26.13 -2.01 -1.47
CA VAL A 304 27.12 -2.78 -0.67
C VAL A 304 27.42 -4.13 -1.31
N MET A 305 26.39 -4.84 -1.77
CA MET A 305 26.57 -6.16 -2.38
C MET A 305 26.69 -6.11 -3.91
N HIS A 306 26.39 -4.96 -4.53
CA HIS A 306 26.41 -4.73 -5.98
C HIS A 306 25.57 -5.75 -6.77
N TYR A 307 24.39 -6.12 -6.23
CA TYR A 307 23.47 -7.02 -6.91
C TYR A 307 22.64 -6.26 -7.95
N ASP A 308 22.35 -6.95 -9.04
CA ASP A 308 21.43 -6.48 -10.08
C ASP A 308 19.95 -6.60 -9.64
N ASP A 309 19.06 -5.87 -10.32
CA ASP A 309 17.62 -5.85 -10.03
C ASP A 309 17.01 -7.25 -10.05
N LEU A 310 17.45 -8.13 -10.98
CA LEU A 310 16.92 -9.50 -11.10
C LEU A 310 17.31 -10.37 -9.90
N THR A 311 18.54 -10.25 -9.43
CA THR A 311 19.03 -10.96 -8.23
C THR A 311 18.28 -10.50 -6.99
N THR A 312 18.07 -9.18 -6.85
CA THR A 312 17.32 -8.57 -5.74
C THR A 312 15.88 -9.05 -5.71
N GLU A 313 15.19 -9.02 -6.84
CA GLU A 313 13.80 -9.49 -6.95
C GLU A 313 13.68 -11.02 -6.80
N THR A 314 14.70 -11.78 -7.21
CA THR A 314 14.76 -13.23 -6.95
C THR A 314 14.90 -13.53 -5.46
N LEU A 315 15.67 -12.73 -4.74
CA LEU A 315 15.75 -12.83 -3.28
C LEU A 315 14.41 -12.53 -2.62
N ALA A 316 13.71 -11.49 -3.06
CA ALA A 316 12.39 -11.11 -2.54
C ALA A 316 11.38 -12.28 -2.62
N GLN A 317 11.53 -13.22 -3.60
CA GLN A 317 10.67 -14.40 -3.71
C GLN A 317 10.74 -15.32 -2.48
N TRP A 318 11.78 -15.24 -1.65
CA TRP A 318 11.84 -15.99 -0.39
C TRP A 318 10.86 -15.49 0.67
N SER A 319 10.19 -14.36 0.44
CA SER A 319 9.04 -13.93 1.24
C SER A 319 7.79 -14.81 1.02
N LEU A 320 7.62 -15.43 -0.17
CA LEU A 320 6.43 -16.19 -0.54
C LEU A 320 6.09 -17.35 0.41
N PRO A 321 7.03 -18.24 0.80
CA PRO A 321 6.75 -19.27 1.80
C PRO A 321 6.29 -18.67 3.13
N GLY A 322 6.85 -17.53 3.51
CA GLY A 322 6.45 -16.77 4.69
C GLY A 322 5.01 -16.25 4.59
N ILE A 323 4.65 -15.64 3.48
CA ILE A 323 3.29 -15.14 3.20
C ILE A 323 2.26 -16.28 3.30
N LEU A 324 2.55 -17.44 2.69
CA LEU A 324 1.69 -18.62 2.78
C LEU A 324 1.54 -19.10 4.22
N GLY A 325 2.66 -19.26 4.93
CA GLY A 325 2.67 -19.70 6.33
C GLY A 325 1.94 -18.73 7.25
N GLY A 326 2.18 -17.42 7.13
CA GLY A 326 1.52 -16.37 7.93
C GLY A 326 0.01 -16.32 7.69
N SER A 327 -0.42 -16.46 6.44
CA SER A 327 -1.83 -16.51 6.09
C SER A 327 -2.53 -17.75 6.66
N LEU A 328 -1.91 -18.93 6.57
CA LEU A 328 -2.45 -20.16 7.15
C LEU A 328 -2.51 -20.12 8.68
N VAL A 329 -1.50 -19.56 9.34
CA VAL A 329 -1.50 -19.34 10.79
C VAL A 329 -2.61 -18.38 11.19
N SER A 330 -2.80 -17.28 10.45
CA SER A 330 -3.88 -16.32 10.67
C SER A 330 -5.27 -16.98 10.52
N LEU A 331 -5.44 -17.86 9.52
CA LEU A 331 -6.65 -18.64 9.34
C LEU A 331 -6.92 -19.56 10.55
N GLY A 332 -5.90 -20.29 11.01
CA GLY A 332 -5.98 -21.12 12.20
C GLY A 332 -6.33 -20.31 13.45
N TRP A 333 -5.69 -19.17 13.64
CA TRP A 333 -5.87 -18.28 14.78
C TRP A 333 -7.27 -17.69 14.86
N LEU A 334 -7.73 -17.11 13.76
CA LEU A 334 -9.03 -16.40 13.72
C LEU A 334 -10.23 -17.36 13.65
N LYS A 335 -10.10 -18.49 12.92
CA LYS A 335 -11.22 -19.37 12.66
C LYS A 335 -11.28 -20.60 13.55
N LEU A 336 -10.16 -21.33 13.70
CA LEU A 336 -10.14 -22.57 14.44
C LEU A 336 -10.03 -22.32 15.94
N MET A 337 -9.04 -21.53 16.37
CA MET A 337 -8.76 -21.26 17.78
C MET A 337 -9.58 -20.10 18.34
N ARG A 338 -10.00 -19.16 17.46
CA ARG A 338 -10.73 -17.93 17.85
C ARG A 338 -10.03 -17.13 18.94
N TRP A 339 -8.71 -17.09 18.87
CA TRP A 339 -7.90 -16.37 19.83
C TRP A 339 -7.94 -14.86 19.58
N ASN A 340 -7.48 -14.12 20.59
CA ASN A 340 -7.48 -12.67 20.54
C ASN A 340 -6.58 -12.14 19.40
N VAL A 341 -7.14 -11.24 18.57
CA VAL A 341 -6.45 -10.63 17.43
C VAL A 341 -5.27 -9.73 17.84
N TYR A 342 -5.33 -9.09 19.00
CA TYR A 342 -4.21 -8.28 19.50
C TYR A 342 -2.96 -9.12 19.78
N LYS A 343 -3.13 -10.37 20.23
CA LYS A 343 -2.04 -11.33 20.37
C LYS A 343 -1.51 -11.80 19.02
N LEU A 344 -2.37 -11.86 17.99
CA LEU A 344 -1.94 -12.14 16.62
C LEU A 344 -1.07 -10.99 16.08
N ILE A 345 -1.43 -9.73 16.35
CA ILE A 345 -0.62 -8.56 15.99
C ILE A 345 0.74 -8.62 16.70
N ALA A 346 0.75 -8.91 18.02
CA ALA A 346 2.00 -9.07 18.77
C ALA A 346 2.88 -10.19 18.19
N PHE A 347 2.28 -11.31 17.81
CA PHE A 347 2.97 -12.43 17.17
C PHE A 347 3.56 -12.04 15.81
N GLY A 348 2.82 -11.31 14.98
CA GLY A 348 3.32 -10.72 13.73
C GLY A 348 4.53 -9.80 13.97
N LEU A 349 4.45 -8.89 14.94
CA LEU A 349 5.57 -7.99 15.29
C LEU A 349 6.79 -8.72 15.86
N MET A 350 6.62 -9.86 16.54
CA MET A 350 7.75 -10.70 16.93
C MET A 350 8.49 -11.28 15.72
N PHE A 351 7.75 -11.77 14.71
CA PHE A 351 8.37 -12.24 13.46
C PHE A 351 9.00 -11.11 12.66
N PHE A 352 8.43 -9.90 12.68
CA PHE A 352 9.08 -8.71 12.15
C PHE A 352 10.43 -8.45 12.86
N SER A 353 10.45 -8.55 14.18
CA SER A 353 11.70 -8.39 14.95
C SER A 353 12.73 -9.49 14.64
N LEU A 354 12.28 -10.72 14.33
CA LEU A 354 13.19 -11.79 13.88
C LEU A 354 13.76 -11.48 12.48
N TYR A 355 12.94 -10.95 11.57
CA TYR A 355 13.39 -10.51 10.26
C TYR A 355 14.47 -9.43 10.37
N VAL A 356 14.18 -8.33 11.05
CA VAL A 356 15.10 -7.19 11.23
C VAL A 356 16.35 -7.61 12.03
N GLY A 357 16.16 -8.44 13.08
CA GLY A 357 17.25 -9.01 13.87
C GLY A 357 18.15 -9.92 13.07
N GLY A 358 17.60 -10.69 12.13
CA GLY A 358 18.37 -11.50 11.18
C GLY A 358 19.31 -10.63 10.33
N TYR A 359 18.79 -9.54 9.76
CA TYR A 359 19.64 -8.58 9.03
C TYR A 359 20.68 -7.93 9.94
N TYR A 360 20.29 -7.45 11.12
CA TYR A 360 21.21 -6.86 12.08
C TYR A 360 22.42 -7.77 12.41
N VAL A 361 22.19 -9.07 12.54
CA VAL A 361 23.24 -10.04 12.87
C VAL A 361 24.07 -10.41 11.64
N LEU A 362 23.42 -10.68 10.52
CA LEU A 362 24.05 -11.26 9.32
C LEU A 362 24.73 -10.22 8.43
N LEU A 363 24.37 -8.94 8.53
CA LEU A 363 24.78 -7.89 7.60
C LEU A 363 26.31 -7.71 7.61
N ASP A 364 26.95 -8.11 6.50
CA ASP A 364 28.39 -8.01 6.26
C ASP A 364 28.63 -7.91 4.74
N SER A 365 29.74 -7.31 4.31
CA SER A 365 30.13 -7.16 2.90
C SER A 365 30.46 -8.47 2.18
N GLY A 366 30.68 -9.56 2.92
CA GLY A 366 31.00 -10.90 2.40
C GLY A 366 29.88 -11.93 2.63
N LEU A 367 28.65 -11.49 2.86
CA LEU A 367 27.53 -12.36 3.22
C LEU A 367 27.16 -13.32 2.08
N ASN A 368 26.98 -14.61 2.43
CA ASN A 368 26.36 -15.55 1.50
C ASN A 368 24.85 -15.27 1.40
N ILE A 369 24.38 -15.01 0.19
CA ILE A 369 22.98 -14.71 -0.17
C ILE A 369 21.97 -15.73 0.40
N GLU A 370 22.38 -17.00 0.53
CA GLU A 370 21.51 -18.05 1.07
C GLU A 370 21.13 -17.86 2.53
N MET A 371 21.94 -17.14 3.31
CA MET A 371 21.65 -16.86 4.72
C MET A 371 20.48 -15.88 4.89
N LEU A 372 20.19 -15.07 3.88
CA LEU A 372 19.07 -14.12 3.90
C LEU A 372 17.70 -14.79 3.68
N ARG A 373 17.65 -16.04 3.26
CA ARG A 373 16.38 -16.77 3.02
C ARG A 373 15.48 -16.80 4.27
N ILE A 374 16.06 -17.06 5.44
CA ILE A 374 15.27 -17.15 6.70
C ILE A 374 14.72 -15.78 7.11
N PRO A 375 15.50 -14.69 7.19
CA PRO A 375 14.98 -13.36 7.42
C PRO A 375 13.87 -12.97 6.45
N LEU A 376 14.03 -13.21 5.14
CA LEU A 376 13.02 -12.89 4.12
C LEU A 376 11.73 -13.69 4.30
N MET A 377 11.83 -14.97 4.66
CA MET A 377 10.65 -15.76 5.04
C MET A 377 9.95 -15.18 6.27
N CYS A 378 10.69 -14.73 7.29
CA CYS A 378 10.11 -14.06 8.46
C CYS A 378 9.44 -12.74 8.10
N ARG A 379 9.99 -11.97 7.13
CA ARG A 379 9.41 -10.75 6.57
C ARG A 379 8.02 -11.03 6.00
N GLY A 380 7.93 -11.94 5.03
CA GLY A 380 6.65 -12.30 4.40
C GLY A 380 5.63 -12.85 5.39
N PHE A 381 6.09 -13.68 6.34
CA PHE A 381 5.25 -14.25 7.41
C PHE A 381 4.65 -13.14 8.31
N SER A 382 5.49 -12.23 8.77
CA SER A 382 5.08 -11.09 9.61
C SER A 382 4.10 -10.17 8.87
N TYR A 383 4.43 -9.76 7.65
CA TYR A 383 3.62 -8.83 6.88
C TYR A 383 2.23 -9.40 6.60
N ALA A 384 2.14 -10.67 6.18
CA ALA A 384 0.86 -11.34 5.97
C ALA A 384 -0.01 -11.37 7.22
N ILE A 385 0.56 -11.72 8.39
CA ILE A 385 -0.18 -11.74 9.66
C ILE A 385 -0.70 -10.35 10.02
N LEU A 386 0.13 -9.32 9.92
CA LEU A 386 -0.22 -7.96 10.32
C LEU A 386 -1.30 -7.38 9.42
N CYS A 387 -1.17 -7.52 8.09
CA CYS A 387 -2.20 -7.09 7.15
C CYS A 387 -3.56 -7.77 7.42
N ILE A 388 -3.56 -9.10 7.60
CA ILE A 388 -4.78 -9.86 7.88
C ILE A 388 -5.41 -9.43 9.21
N ALA A 389 -4.60 -9.26 10.25
CA ALA A 389 -5.08 -8.86 11.57
C ALA A 389 -5.68 -7.45 11.56
N PHE A 390 -5.04 -6.49 10.89
CA PHE A 390 -5.54 -5.12 10.77
C PHE A 390 -6.83 -5.05 9.95
N MET A 391 -6.88 -5.74 8.81
CA MET A 391 -8.10 -5.82 8.00
C MET A 391 -9.26 -6.42 8.77
N TRP A 392 -9.01 -7.48 9.53
CA TRP A 392 -10.03 -8.11 10.37
C TRP A 392 -10.50 -7.18 11.50
N CYS A 393 -9.56 -6.48 12.19
CA CYS A 393 -9.90 -5.48 13.20
C CYS A 393 -10.78 -4.35 12.65
N LEU A 394 -10.41 -3.78 11.51
CA LEU A 394 -11.18 -2.70 10.88
C LEU A 394 -12.58 -3.18 10.47
N HIS A 395 -12.70 -4.38 9.94
CA HIS A 395 -13.99 -4.97 9.57
C HIS A 395 -14.91 -5.19 10.77
N GLU A 396 -14.40 -5.76 11.87
CA GLU A 396 -15.20 -6.04 13.07
C GLU A 396 -15.65 -4.77 13.83
N MET A 397 -14.91 -3.68 13.68
CA MET A 397 -15.18 -2.42 14.40
C MET A 397 -16.15 -1.50 13.70
N MET A 398 -16.37 -1.67 12.41
CA MET A 398 -17.09 -0.70 11.58
C MET A 398 -18.25 -1.31 10.81
N SER A 399 -19.18 -0.43 10.38
CA SER A 399 -20.18 -0.79 9.37
C SER A 399 -19.50 -1.05 8.03
N PHE A 400 -20.15 -1.82 7.16
CA PHE A 400 -19.59 -2.21 5.85
C PHE A 400 -19.24 -1.01 4.95
N GLU A 401 -20.01 0.07 4.97
CA GLU A 401 -19.69 1.30 4.22
C GLU A 401 -18.42 2.01 4.74
N HIS A 402 -18.31 2.17 6.06
CA HIS A 402 -17.15 2.81 6.68
C HIS A 402 -15.89 1.94 6.58
N PHE A 403 -16.04 0.62 6.49
CA PHE A 403 -14.92 -0.29 6.26
C PHE A 403 -14.19 0.02 4.94
N PHE A 404 -14.89 0.32 3.85
CA PHE A 404 -14.22 0.71 2.60
C PHE A 404 -13.50 2.05 2.70
N GLN A 405 -14.04 3.00 3.47
CA GLN A 405 -13.32 4.25 3.75
C GLN A 405 -12.08 3.99 4.61
N ALA A 406 -12.14 3.06 5.55
CA ALA A 406 -10.99 2.64 6.34
C ALA A 406 -9.93 1.92 5.49
N LEU A 407 -10.32 1.11 4.51
CA LEU A 407 -9.40 0.52 3.54
C LEU A 407 -8.70 1.57 2.69
N SER A 408 -9.41 2.62 2.29
CA SER A 408 -8.80 3.76 1.62
C SER A 408 -7.71 4.40 2.48
N ILE A 409 -7.99 4.64 3.77
CA ILE A 409 -7.01 5.20 4.70
C ILE A 409 -5.84 4.24 4.94
N PHE A 410 -6.10 2.93 5.02
CA PHE A 410 -5.04 1.93 5.12
C PHE A 410 -4.06 2.05 3.93
N ASN A 411 -4.57 2.13 2.69
CA ASN A 411 -3.73 2.34 1.52
C ASN A 411 -2.99 3.69 1.53
N VAL A 412 -3.64 4.74 2.04
CA VAL A 412 -2.99 6.06 2.21
C VAL A 412 -1.84 5.97 3.22
N LEU A 413 -2.01 5.25 4.33
CA LEU A 413 -0.95 5.04 5.31
C LEU A 413 0.19 4.20 4.73
N HIS A 414 -0.12 3.14 4.02
CA HIS A 414 0.88 2.34 3.31
C HIS A 414 1.71 3.19 2.35
N MET A 415 1.06 4.01 1.53
CA MET A 415 1.72 4.88 0.56
C MET A 415 2.55 5.99 1.24
N PHE A 416 1.94 6.76 2.17
CA PHE A 416 2.61 7.93 2.74
C PHE A 416 3.52 7.60 3.90
N VAL A 417 3.10 6.75 4.83
CA VAL A 417 3.89 6.47 6.03
C VAL A 417 4.92 5.38 5.71
N GLY A 418 4.51 4.28 5.10
CA GLY A 418 5.40 3.20 4.71
C GLY A 418 6.36 3.61 3.59
N GLY A 419 5.80 4.03 2.45
CA GLY A 419 6.59 4.33 1.27
C GLY A 419 7.41 5.61 1.34
N LEU A 420 6.86 6.71 1.84
CA LEU A 420 7.48 8.03 1.74
C LEU A 420 8.09 8.54 3.04
N VAL A 421 7.30 8.64 4.11
CA VAL A 421 7.80 9.18 5.39
C VAL A 421 8.81 8.24 6.01
N GLY A 422 8.54 6.94 6.01
CA GLY A 422 9.46 5.93 6.50
C GLY A 422 10.76 5.90 5.69
N ALA A 423 10.65 5.99 4.35
CA ALA A 423 11.82 6.09 3.47
C ALA A 423 12.65 7.34 3.78
N ALA A 424 12.01 8.51 3.94
CA ALA A 424 12.70 9.74 4.28
C ALA A 424 13.42 9.66 5.64
N LEU A 425 12.78 9.03 6.64
CA LEU A 425 13.39 8.82 7.96
C LEU A 425 14.64 7.93 7.88
N HIS A 426 14.56 6.81 7.16
CA HIS A 426 15.70 5.92 6.98
C HIS A 426 16.82 6.56 6.16
N SER A 427 16.50 7.28 5.08
CA SER A 427 17.48 8.00 4.27
C SER A 427 18.19 9.09 5.09
N TYR A 428 17.44 9.88 5.88
CA TYR A 428 18.04 10.87 6.76
C TYR A 428 18.94 10.22 7.83
N GLY A 429 18.45 9.16 8.46
CA GLY A 429 19.24 8.39 9.44
C GLY A 429 20.52 7.83 8.83
N MET A 430 20.45 7.31 7.60
CA MET A 430 21.62 6.79 6.89
C MET A 430 22.63 7.91 6.61
N LYS A 431 22.22 9.06 6.08
CA LYS A 431 23.09 10.23 5.87
C LYS A 431 23.78 10.66 7.19
N TYR A 432 23.03 10.69 8.30
CA TYR A 432 23.55 11.06 9.60
C TYR A 432 24.63 10.07 10.10
N TYR A 433 24.34 8.77 10.07
CA TYR A 433 25.29 7.76 10.54
C TYR A 433 26.49 7.59 9.60
N MET A 434 26.31 7.79 8.29
CA MET A 434 27.43 7.83 7.34
C MET A 434 28.37 9.00 7.62
N ALA A 435 27.81 10.21 7.86
CA ALA A 435 28.63 11.38 8.20
C ALA A 435 29.44 11.17 9.49
N ASP A 436 28.83 10.61 10.53
CA ASP A 436 29.49 10.23 11.78
C ASP A 436 30.57 9.14 11.55
N GLY A 437 30.26 8.12 10.75
CA GLY A 437 31.18 7.06 10.36
C GLY A 437 32.40 7.60 9.64
N PHE A 438 32.23 8.46 8.64
CA PHE A 438 33.35 9.12 7.94
C PHE A 438 34.17 10.01 8.88
N ALA A 439 33.54 10.77 9.77
CA ALA A 439 34.23 11.59 10.76
C ALA A 439 35.12 10.76 11.70
N ARG A 440 34.64 9.58 12.10
CA ARG A 440 35.44 8.64 12.90
C ARG A 440 36.59 8.03 12.08
N CYS A 441 36.33 7.61 10.86
CA CYS A 441 37.37 7.03 9.99
C CYS A 441 38.47 8.02 9.65
N SER A 442 38.13 9.31 9.41
CA SER A 442 39.13 10.35 9.09
C SER A 442 40.18 10.51 10.20
N GLN A 443 39.77 10.38 11.49
CA GLN A 443 40.68 10.44 12.63
C GLN A 443 41.75 9.33 12.64
N TYR A 444 41.42 8.17 12.03
CA TYR A 444 42.38 7.06 11.89
C TYR A 444 43.25 7.22 10.65
N ILE A 445 42.71 7.69 9.53
CA ILE A 445 43.44 7.88 8.28
C ILE A 445 44.52 8.95 8.43
N ASP A 446 44.25 10.04 9.15
CA ASP A 446 45.24 11.09 9.42
C ASP A 446 46.49 10.61 10.19
N ARG A 447 46.36 9.48 10.88
CA ARG A 447 47.52 8.87 11.62
C ARG A 447 48.32 7.89 10.79
N VAL A 448 47.79 7.42 9.66
CA VAL A 448 48.48 6.44 8.79
C VAL A 448 49.12 7.21 7.64
N ARG A 449 50.45 7.25 7.57
CA ARG A 449 51.19 7.72 6.40
C ARG A 449 50.92 6.74 5.25
N MET A 450 49.99 7.08 4.37
CA MET A 450 49.73 6.31 3.17
C MET A 450 50.84 6.56 2.14
N SER A 451 51.73 5.60 2.00
CA SER A 451 52.68 5.51 0.88
C SER A 451 52.07 4.75 -0.31
N ALA A 452 50.75 4.80 -0.46
CA ALA A 452 50.01 4.03 -1.45
C ALA A 452 50.02 4.74 -2.83
N SER A 453 50.02 3.96 -3.89
CA SER A 453 49.81 4.47 -5.24
C SER A 453 48.41 5.06 -5.38
N PRO A 454 48.13 5.96 -6.34
CA PRO A 454 46.78 6.51 -6.55
C PRO A 454 45.70 5.44 -6.79
N ALA A 455 46.06 4.33 -7.41
CA ALA A 455 45.16 3.19 -7.63
C ALA A 455 44.82 2.45 -6.33
N ASP A 456 45.82 2.26 -5.43
CA ASP A 456 45.60 1.67 -4.11
C ASP A 456 44.74 2.57 -3.22
N PHE A 457 44.91 3.90 -3.35
CA PHE A 457 44.11 4.86 -2.60
C PHE A 457 42.62 4.80 -2.98
N SER A 458 42.27 4.73 -4.28
CA SER A 458 40.90 4.62 -4.73
C SER A 458 40.22 3.35 -4.20
N SER A 459 40.92 2.22 -4.21
CA SER A 459 40.40 0.93 -3.70
C SER A 459 40.18 0.94 -2.19
N VAL A 460 41.02 1.65 -1.44
CA VAL A 460 40.86 1.81 0.02
C VAL A 460 39.66 2.72 0.32
N VAL A 461 39.49 3.81 -0.41
CA VAL A 461 38.34 4.72 -0.25
C VAL A 461 37.03 4.00 -0.56
N SER A 462 36.96 3.22 -1.64
CA SER A 462 35.76 2.46 -2.00
C SER A 462 35.36 1.49 -0.89
N ARG A 463 36.30 0.67 -0.39
CA ARG A 463 36.04 -0.26 0.73
C ARG A 463 35.61 0.46 2.01
N LEU A 464 36.17 1.64 2.27
CA LEU A 464 35.80 2.45 3.43
C LEU A 464 34.38 2.97 3.30
N VAL A 465 33.99 3.44 2.13
CA VAL A 465 32.61 3.90 1.84
C VAL A 465 31.63 2.74 2.04
N GLU A 466 31.90 1.57 1.45
CA GLU A 466 31.09 0.36 1.60
C GLU A 466 30.96 -0.06 3.07
N GLY A 467 32.09 -0.06 3.82
CA GLY A 467 32.08 -0.42 5.23
C GLY A 467 31.32 0.56 6.12
N VAL A 468 31.47 1.87 5.90
CA VAL A 468 30.71 2.90 6.63
C VAL A 468 29.22 2.80 6.30
N MET A 469 28.88 2.56 5.03
CA MET A 469 27.51 2.39 4.60
C MET A 469 26.87 1.15 5.24
N ALA A 470 27.53 -0.01 5.16
CA ALA A 470 27.06 -1.25 5.78
C ALA A 470 26.84 -1.09 7.29
N GLN A 471 27.78 -0.40 7.98
CA GLN A 471 27.63 -0.13 9.40
C GLN A 471 26.46 0.82 9.71
N SER A 472 26.24 1.84 8.90
CA SER A 472 25.12 2.78 9.06
C SER A 472 23.78 2.07 8.90
N ILE A 473 23.66 1.22 7.89
CA ILE A 473 22.49 0.37 7.66
C ILE A 473 22.25 -0.56 8.86
N LYS A 474 23.31 -1.19 9.36
CA LYS A 474 23.23 -2.08 10.53
C LYS A 474 22.72 -1.36 11.78
N ILE A 475 23.18 -0.13 12.05
CA ILE A 475 22.68 0.68 13.17
C ILE A 475 21.20 0.98 13.03
N LEU A 476 20.74 1.32 11.83
CA LEU A 476 19.32 1.60 11.56
C LEU A 476 18.46 0.35 11.72
N PHE A 477 18.91 -0.82 11.25
CA PHE A 477 18.24 -2.09 11.54
C PHE A 477 18.16 -2.37 13.05
N GLY A 478 19.20 -2.00 13.82
CA GLY A 478 19.20 -2.10 15.28
C GLY A 478 18.11 -1.25 15.93
N TRP A 479 17.95 0.00 15.50
CA TRP A 479 16.88 0.88 15.99
C TRP A 479 15.49 0.37 15.60
N THR A 480 15.32 -0.11 14.37
CA THR A 480 14.06 -0.70 13.89
C THR A 480 13.72 -1.98 14.66
N LEU A 481 14.72 -2.81 15.00
CA LEU A 481 14.56 -3.98 15.87
C LEU A 481 14.03 -3.61 17.26
N LEU A 482 14.66 -2.63 17.90
CA LEU A 482 14.23 -2.17 19.23
C LEU A 482 12.79 -1.61 19.18
N ALA A 483 12.46 -0.85 18.16
CA ALA A 483 11.10 -0.34 17.97
C ALA A 483 10.10 -1.49 17.73
N GLY A 484 10.43 -2.47 16.90
CA GLY A 484 9.59 -3.65 16.64
C GLY A 484 9.30 -4.45 17.93
N LEU A 485 10.34 -4.71 18.73
CA LEU A 485 10.20 -5.39 20.03
C LEU A 485 9.36 -4.56 21.02
N PHE A 486 9.54 -3.26 21.07
CA PHE A 486 8.75 -2.37 21.92
C PHE A 486 7.26 -2.44 21.57
N PHE A 487 6.89 -2.34 20.28
CA PHE A 487 5.50 -2.44 19.86
C PHE A 487 4.93 -3.85 20.00
N ALA A 488 5.74 -4.90 19.83
CA ALA A 488 5.33 -6.27 20.12
C ALA A 488 4.96 -6.44 21.60
N LEU A 489 5.79 -5.95 22.50
CA LEU A 489 5.52 -5.95 23.94
C LEU A 489 4.28 -5.12 24.29
N LEU A 490 4.14 -3.93 23.71
CA LEU A 490 2.99 -3.07 23.89
C LEU A 490 1.69 -3.82 23.51
N MET A 491 1.68 -4.55 22.40
CA MET A 491 0.51 -5.31 21.95
C MET A 491 0.24 -6.54 22.82
N LEU A 492 1.25 -7.20 23.37
CA LEU A 492 1.06 -8.25 24.37
C LEU A 492 0.40 -7.74 25.64
N LEU A 493 0.81 -6.54 26.07
CA LEU A 493 0.26 -5.89 27.28
C LEU A 493 -1.11 -5.23 27.04
N TRP A 494 -1.48 -4.95 25.80
CA TRP A 494 -2.74 -4.26 25.44
C TRP A 494 -4.00 -4.99 25.91
N ASP A 495 -3.94 -6.30 26.00
CA ASP A 495 -5.07 -7.13 26.43
C ASP A 495 -5.21 -7.21 27.96
N ILE A 496 -4.28 -6.63 28.73
CA ILE A 496 -4.40 -6.54 30.17
C ILE A 496 -5.52 -5.53 30.50
N PRO A 497 -6.55 -5.92 31.29
CA PRO A 497 -7.71 -5.07 31.56
C PRO A 497 -7.35 -3.67 32.09
N MET A 498 -6.26 -3.56 32.83
CA MET A 498 -5.75 -2.30 33.40
C MET A 498 -5.30 -1.32 32.32
N VAL A 499 -4.54 -1.76 31.33
CA VAL A 499 -4.07 -0.91 30.22
C VAL A 499 -5.24 -0.51 29.31
N ARG A 500 -6.13 -1.46 29.02
CA ARG A 500 -7.35 -1.21 28.25
C ARG A 500 -8.28 -0.20 28.90
N HIS A 501 -8.36 -0.16 30.21
CA HIS A 501 -9.17 0.80 30.97
C HIS A 501 -8.55 2.21 30.93
N GLN A 502 -7.24 2.34 31.11
CA GLN A 502 -6.53 3.64 31.07
C GLN A 502 -6.61 4.29 29.69
N ILE A 503 -6.51 3.52 28.60
CA ILE A 503 -6.60 4.05 27.23
C ILE A 503 -8.03 4.45 26.85
N LYS A 504 -9.05 3.78 27.39
CA LYS A 504 -10.45 4.21 27.21
C LYS A 504 -10.74 5.59 27.80
N HIS A 505 -9.95 6.04 28.76
CA HIS A 505 -10.10 7.34 29.41
C HIS A 505 -9.30 8.48 28.75
N ILE A 506 -8.49 8.21 27.72
CA ILE A 506 -7.93 9.29 26.91
C ILE A 506 -9.11 9.97 26.20
N PRO A 507 -9.42 11.25 26.53
CA PRO A 507 -10.56 11.92 25.94
C PRO A 507 -10.35 11.99 24.43
N SER A 508 -11.23 11.31 23.69
CA SER A 508 -11.20 11.36 22.23
C SER A 508 -11.37 12.83 21.80
N TRP A 509 -10.34 13.41 21.22
CA TRP A 509 -10.28 14.79 20.70
C TRP A 509 -11.49 15.23 19.85
N PRO A 510 -12.32 14.34 19.28
CA PRO A 510 -13.47 14.73 18.50
C PRO A 510 -14.67 15.32 19.26
N ARG A 511 -14.66 15.35 20.62
CA ARG A 511 -15.86 15.81 21.36
C ARG A 511 -16.12 17.32 21.22
N VAL A 512 -15.09 18.15 21.04
CA VAL A 512 -15.24 19.61 20.89
C VAL A 512 -15.73 19.95 19.47
N GLY A 513 -15.16 19.36 18.43
CA GLY A 513 -15.63 19.53 17.04
C GLY A 513 -17.01 18.94 16.77
N MET A 514 -17.39 17.88 17.50
CA MET A 514 -18.72 17.24 17.37
C MET A 514 -19.88 18.08 17.94
N GLY A 515 -19.63 18.93 18.92
CA GLY A 515 -20.64 19.86 19.43
C GLY A 515 -21.04 20.88 18.36
N VAL A 516 -20.06 21.48 17.71
CA VAL A 516 -20.22 22.46 16.63
C VAL A 516 -20.91 21.80 15.42
N TRP A 517 -20.48 20.59 15.03
CA TRP A 517 -21.05 19.87 13.89
C TRP A 517 -22.49 19.38 14.13
N ARG A 518 -22.84 18.92 15.35
CA ARG A 518 -24.23 18.57 15.71
C ARG A 518 -25.13 19.80 15.68
N GLY A 519 -24.63 20.96 16.15
CA GLY A 519 -25.32 22.25 16.07
C GLY A 519 -25.59 22.63 14.62
N TYR A 520 -24.60 22.57 13.75
CA TYR A 520 -24.72 22.87 12.33
C TYR A 520 -25.69 21.94 11.59
N ARG A 521 -25.61 20.61 11.77
CA ARG A 521 -26.59 19.67 11.18
C ARG A 521 -28.01 19.89 11.68
N ARG A 522 -28.16 20.24 12.95
CA ARG A 522 -29.48 20.58 13.51
C ARG A 522 -30.05 21.85 12.87
N GLN A 523 -29.24 22.86 12.64
CA GLN A 523 -29.63 24.08 11.93
C GLN A 523 -29.98 23.82 10.46
N GLN A 524 -29.20 23.03 9.74
CA GLN A 524 -29.52 22.64 8.36
C GLN A 524 -30.83 21.84 8.28
N LYS A 525 -31.06 20.91 9.20
CA LYS A 525 -32.31 20.14 9.24
C LYS A 525 -33.52 21.06 9.52
N LEU A 526 -33.38 22.01 10.43
CA LEU A 526 -34.41 23.01 10.72
C LEU A 526 -34.65 23.97 9.55
N HIS A 527 -33.61 24.36 8.84
CA HIS A 527 -33.73 25.18 7.64
C HIS A 527 -34.48 24.44 6.52
N ARG A 528 -34.14 23.17 6.24
CA ARG A 528 -34.86 22.34 5.27
C ARG A 528 -36.34 22.14 5.64
N LEU A 529 -36.64 21.92 6.92
CA LEU A 529 -38.01 21.79 7.40
C LEU A 529 -38.80 23.12 7.24
N ARG A 530 -38.14 24.27 7.42
CA ARG A 530 -38.75 25.59 7.20
C ARG A 530 -39.01 25.84 5.72
N VAL A 531 -38.09 25.46 4.82
CA VAL A 531 -38.26 25.56 3.37
C VAL A 531 -39.43 24.67 2.90
N MET A 532 -39.44 23.39 3.32
CA MET A 532 -40.54 22.46 2.97
C MET A 532 -41.90 22.94 3.51
N ARG A 533 -41.97 23.52 4.71
CA ARG A 533 -43.23 24.12 5.23
C ARG A 533 -43.66 25.35 4.47
N ARG A 534 -42.75 26.15 3.93
CA ARG A 534 -43.07 27.30 3.08
C ARG A 534 -43.55 26.88 1.70
N GLU A 535 -43.00 25.79 1.16
CA GLU A 535 -43.44 25.20 -0.13
C GLU A 535 -44.80 24.49 -0.02
N ALA A 536 -45.09 23.88 1.13
CA ALA A 536 -46.37 23.24 1.41
C ALA A 536 -47.50 24.25 1.78
N ALA A 537 -47.12 25.47 2.09
CA ALA A 537 -48.08 26.57 2.41
C ALA A 537 -48.33 27.51 1.22
N LYS A 538 -47.71 27.28 0.06
CA LYS A 538 -47.99 27.84 -1.25
C LYS A 538 -48.85 26.87 -2.06
#